data_36f38bd5a7a1ced774a73353978ded27
#
_entry.id   36f38bd5a7a1ced774a73353978ded27
#
_cell.length_a   1.000
_cell.length_b   1.000
_cell.length_c   1.000
_cell.angle_alpha   90.00
_cell.angle_beta   90.00
_cell.angle_gamma   90.00
#
_symmetry.space_group_name_H-M   'P 1'
#
loop_
_entity.id
_entity.type
_entity.pdbx_description
1 polymer ?
#
loop_
_entity_poly.entity_id
_entity_poly.type
_entity_poly.pdbx_seq_one_letter_code
_entity_poly.pdbx_strand_id
1 'polypeptide(L)'
;LGGDQMAVHLPLSNEAVLEAQMLMLASHNILNPANGAPITVPSQDMVLGLYYITKLRKGAKGEGLTFYGPEEALIAYNEGKVDIHAPVKVIVKDLDENGNIVDVMRETSVGRVIVNEIVPPEVGYINTIISKKSLRDIISAVIKACGVARTADFLDGIKNLGYKMAFQGGLSFNLGDIIIPKEKETLVQRGYEEVEQVISNYNMGFITNNERYNQVIDIWTHVNSELSNILMKTISSDDQ
;
A
#
# COMPACT_ATOMS: atom_id res chain seq x y z
N LEU A 1 16.84 10.74 18.24
CA LEU A 1 15.93 9.66 18.01
C LEU A 1 16.03 8.65 19.15
N GLY A 2 15.20 8.77 20.18
CA GLY A 2 15.11 7.80 21.27
C GLY A 2 16.27 7.78 22.28
N GLY A 3 17.27 8.65 22.14
CA GLY A 3 18.38 8.73 23.10
C GLY A 3 19.45 7.63 22.99
N ASP A 4 19.41 6.85 21.89
CA ASP A 4 20.40 5.80 21.64
C ASP A 4 21.78 6.37 21.32
N GLN A 5 22.81 5.73 21.87
CA GLN A 5 24.20 6.07 21.53
C GLN A 5 24.65 5.22 20.34
N MET A 6 25.28 5.87 19.34
CA MET A 6 25.83 5.21 18.17
C MET A 6 27.28 5.61 17.98
N ALA A 7 28.11 4.66 17.57
CA ALA A 7 29.49 4.92 17.19
C ALA A 7 29.57 5.33 15.72
N VAL A 8 30.39 6.34 15.44
CA VAL A 8 30.68 6.80 14.08
C VAL A 8 32.12 6.50 13.78
N HIS A 9 32.38 5.81 12.65
CA HIS A 9 33.71 5.45 12.19
C HIS A 9 33.97 6.02 10.79
N LEU A 10 35.14 6.61 10.60
CA LEU A 10 35.62 7.02 9.29
C LEU A 10 36.48 5.90 8.71
N PRO A 11 36.19 5.36 7.50
CA PRO A 11 37.09 4.41 6.84
C PRO A 11 38.41 5.05 6.51
N LEU A 12 39.56 4.42 6.93
CA LEU A 12 40.89 5.02 6.82
C LEU A 12 41.67 4.51 5.62
N SER A 13 41.36 3.35 5.06
CA SER A 13 42.07 2.81 3.88
C SER A 13 41.13 2.79 2.66
N ASN A 14 41.74 2.75 1.46
CA ASN A 14 40.98 2.65 0.20
C ASN A 14 40.15 1.36 0.14
N GLU A 15 40.64 0.26 0.69
CA GLU A 15 39.91 -1.00 0.78
C GLU A 15 38.67 -0.85 1.68
N ALA A 16 38.85 -0.23 2.87
CA ALA A 16 37.73 -0.01 3.79
C ALA A 16 36.68 0.95 3.19
N VAL A 17 37.08 1.97 2.45
CA VAL A 17 36.19 2.88 1.72
C VAL A 17 35.40 2.11 0.66
N LEU A 18 36.09 1.25 -0.11
CA LEU A 18 35.44 0.45 -1.15
C LEU A 18 34.43 -0.57 -0.56
N GLU A 19 34.81 -1.25 0.52
CA GLU A 19 33.88 -2.14 1.23
C GLU A 19 32.66 -1.40 1.76
N ALA A 20 32.84 -0.21 2.36
CA ALA A 20 31.73 0.60 2.84
C ALA A 20 30.79 1.02 1.71
N GLN A 21 31.33 1.41 0.55
CA GLN A 21 30.53 1.78 -0.62
C GLN A 21 29.77 0.60 -1.23
N MET A 22 30.42 -0.55 -1.35
CA MET A 22 29.83 -1.71 -2.03
C MET A 22 28.90 -2.53 -1.13
N LEU A 23 29.21 -2.63 0.17
CA LEU A 23 28.49 -3.56 1.08
C LEU A 23 27.61 -2.85 2.12
N MET A 24 27.84 -1.57 2.40
CA MET A 24 27.14 -0.86 3.47
C MET A 24 26.26 0.29 2.98
N LEU A 25 26.56 0.90 1.84
CA LEU A 25 25.78 2.02 1.34
C LEU A 25 24.34 1.59 1.00
N ALA A 26 23.35 2.25 1.61
CA ALA A 26 21.95 1.87 1.51
C ALA A 26 21.41 1.84 0.07
N SER A 27 21.84 2.79 -0.79
CA SER A 27 21.47 2.83 -2.21
C SER A 27 21.96 1.63 -3.03
N HIS A 28 23.00 0.91 -2.55
CA HIS A 28 23.52 -0.30 -3.19
C HIS A 28 22.92 -1.60 -2.59
N ASN A 29 22.24 -1.50 -1.44
CA ASN A 29 21.67 -2.65 -0.70
C ASN A 29 20.15 -2.62 -0.67
N ILE A 30 19.54 -2.49 -1.82
CA ILE A 30 18.07 -2.42 -1.97
C ILE A 30 17.41 -3.80 -1.86
N LEU A 31 18.16 -4.87 -2.18
CA LEU A 31 17.66 -6.24 -2.20
C LEU A 31 18.08 -7.02 -0.95
N ASN A 32 17.14 -7.83 -0.44
CA ASN A 32 17.42 -8.76 0.65
C ASN A 32 18.27 -9.93 0.12
N PRO A 33 19.46 -10.19 0.68
CA PRO A 33 20.31 -11.28 0.23
C PRO A 33 19.71 -12.68 0.47
N ALA A 34 18.74 -12.82 1.40
CA ALA A 34 18.13 -14.11 1.70
C ALA A 34 17.14 -14.59 0.62
N ASN A 35 16.39 -13.67 0.00
CA ASN A 35 15.31 -14.02 -0.93
C ASN A 35 15.23 -13.13 -2.18
N GLY A 36 16.13 -12.14 -2.32
CA GLY A 36 16.14 -11.22 -3.46
C GLY A 36 14.95 -10.24 -3.52
N ALA A 37 14.14 -10.19 -2.48
CA ALA A 37 13.01 -9.24 -2.43
C ALA A 37 13.51 -7.83 -2.06
N PRO A 38 12.84 -6.75 -2.54
CA PRO A 38 13.17 -5.40 -2.11
C PRO A 38 13.01 -5.21 -0.60
N ILE A 39 14.04 -4.66 0.07
CA ILE A 39 14.01 -4.31 1.49
C ILE A 39 13.40 -2.92 1.68
N THR A 40 13.84 -1.96 0.85
CA THR A 40 13.42 -0.56 0.91
C THR A 40 12.08 -0.40 0.22
N VAL A 41 11.01 -0.74 0.94
CA VAL A 41 9.63 -0.55 0.46
C VAL A 41 9.00 0.57 1.26
N PRO A 42 8.40 1.58 0.62
CA PRO A 42 7.63 2.61 1.31
C PRO A 42 6.58 2.03 2.24
N SER A 43 6.32 2.70 3.36
CA SER A 43 5.40 2.26 4.40
C SER A 43 4.62 3.44 4.99
N GLN A 44 3.60 3.14 5.81
CA GLN A 44 2.82 4.13 6.54
C GLN A 44 2.27 5.25 5.63
N ASP A 45 2.54 6.52 5.94
CA ASP A 45 2.00 7.68 5.25
C ASP A 45 2.41 7.77 3.77
N MET A 46 3.58 7.22 3.42
CA MET A 46 4.00 7.14 2.01
C MET A 46 3.03 6.28 1.18
N VAL A 47 2.68 5.11 1.71
CA VAL A 47 1.72 4.20 1.03
C VAL A 47 0.32 4.81 1.04
N LEU A 48 -0.08 5.45 2.14
CA LEU A 48 -1.37 6.10 2.27
C LEU A 48 -1.54 7.22 1.22
N GLY A 49 -0.53 8.07 1.05
CA GLY A 49 -0.55 9.14 0.05
C GLY A 49 -0.60 8.60 -1.39
N LEU A 50 0.15 7.55 -1.69
CA LEU A 50 0.12 6.90 -3.01
C LEU A 50 -1.20 6.18 -3.27
N TYR A 51 -1.79 5.55 -2.28
CA TYR A 51 -3.11 4.95 -2.38
C TYR A 51 -4.16 6.02 -2.66
N TYR A 52 -4.15 7.11 -1.88
CA TYR A 52 -5.08 8.24 -2.06
C TYR A 52 -5.04 8.79 -3.48
N ILE A 53 -3.86 9.12 -3.99
CA ILE A 53 -3.72 9.74 -5.33
C ILE A 53 -4.12 8.79 -6.47
N THR A 54 -3.99 7.47 -6.30
CA THR A 54 -4.30 6.47 -7.34
C THR A 54 -5.74 5.94 -7.29
N LYS A 55 -6.52 6.30 -6.27
CA LYS A 55 -7.95 5.94 -6.15
C LYS A 55 -8.76 6.70 -7.20
N LEU A 56 -9.69 6.01 -7.86
CA LEU A 56 -10.65 6.60 -8.78
C LEU A 56 -11.95 6.94 -8.05
N ARG A 57 -12.55 8.08 -8.37
CA ARG A 57 -13.86 8.49 -7.87
C ARG A 57 -14.77 8.81 -9.06
N LYS A 58 -15.84 8.03 -9.24
CA LYS A 58 -16.89 8.31 -10.23
C LYS A 58 -17.68 9.54 -9.81
N GLY A 59 -18.12 10.33 -10.77
CA GLY A 59 -18.85 11.58 -10.50
C GLY A 59 -17.95 12.74 -10.06
N ALA A 60 -16.63 12.59 -10.07
CA ALA A 60 -15.71 13.67 -9.75
C ALA A 60 -15.64 14.72 -10.89
N LYS A 61 -15.34 15.97 -10.54
CA LYS A 61 -15.25 17.09 -11.49
C LYS A 61 -14.27 16.78 -12.62
N GLY A 62 -14.71 16.91 -13.87
CA GLY A 62 -13.89 16.66 -15.05
C GLY A 62 -13.87 15.21 -15.54
N GLU A 63 -14.76 14.36 -15.02
CA GLU A 63 -14.91 13.00 -15.49
C GLU A 63 -15.16 12.94 -17.01
N GLY A 64 -14.48 12.01 -17.70
CA GLY A 64 -14.64 11.75 -19.13
C GLY A 64 -13.89 12.73 -20.05
N LEU A 65 -13.20 13.72 -19.53
CA LEU A 65 -12.36 14.62 -20.36
C LEU A 65 -11.21 13.82 -20.98
N THR A 66 -10.81 14.27 -22.17
CA THR A 66 -9.72 13.65 -22.94
C THR A 66 -8.59 14.66 -23.11
N PHE A 67 -7.37 14.22 -22.84
CA PHE A 67 -6.14 15.01 -22.92
C PHE A 67 -5.14 14.35 -23.88
N TYR A 68 -4.44 15.19 -24.63
CA TYR A 68 -3.42 14.75 -25.60
C TYR A 68 -2.08 14.37 -24.96
N GLY A 69 -1.92 14.63 -23.65
CA GLY A 69 -0.70 14.26 -22.92
C GLY A 69 -0.82 14.50 -21.42
N PRO A 70 0.17 13.99 -20.66
CA PRO A 70 0.25 14.16 -19.20
C PRO A 70 0.27 15.65 -18.79
N GLU A 71 1.02 16.48 -19.50
CA GLU A 71 1.19 17.90 -19.21
C GLU A 71 -0.15 18.66 -19.29
N GLU A 72 -0.96 18.37 -20.30
CA GLU A 72 -2.29 19.01 -20.44
C GLU A 72 -3.22 18.63 -19.29
N ALA A 73 -3.20 17.35 -18.87
CA ALA A 73 -3.98 16.88 -17.74
C ALA A 73 -3.55 17.56 -16.43
N LEU A 74 -2.24 17.78 -16.22
CA LEU A 74 -1.71 18.51 -15.07
C LEU A 74 -2.07 19.99 -15.06
N ILE A 75 -2.05 20.66 -16.20
CA ILE A 75 -2.49 22.05 -16.34
C ILE A 75 -3.97 22.15 -15.98
N ALA A 76 -4.81 21.26 -16.51
CA ALA A 76 -6.24 21.24 -16.22
C ALA A 76 -6.53 20.98 -14.72
N TYR A 77 -5.74 20.14 -14.06
CA TYR A 77 -5.80 19.93 -12.62
C TYR A 77 -5.41 21.20 -11.84
N ASN A 78 -4.31 21.84 -12.19
CA ASN A 78 -3.84 23.06 -11.52
C ASN A 78 -4.83 24.23 -11.67
N GLU A 79 -5.55 24.30 -12.80
CA GLU A 79 -6.62 25.28 -13.03
C GLU A 79 -7.94 24.89 -12.32
N GLY A 80 -7.97 23.75 -11.62
CA GLY A 80 -9.15 23.27 -10.92
C GLY A 80 -10.30 22.84 -11.84
N LYS A 81 -10.02 22.52 -13.11
CA LYS A 81 -11.02 22.01 -14.08
C LYS A 81 -11.30 20.53 -13.89
N VAL A 82 -10.30 19.78 -13.40
CA VAL A 82 -10.35 18.34 -13.18
C VAL A 82 -9.93 18.01 -11.76
N ASP A 83 -10.63 17.06 -11.14
CA ASP A 83 -10.25 16.49 -9.84
C ASP A 83 -9.14 15.45 -10.02
N ILE A 84 -8.28 15.30 -9.01
CA ILE A 84 -7.17 14.34 -9.03
C ILE A 84 -7.64 12.88 -9.16
N HIS A 85 -8.85 12.58 -8.69
CA HIS A 85 -9.48 11.25 -8.69
C HIS A 85 -10.41 11.01 -9.89
N ALA A 86 -10.65 12.04 -10.72
CA ALA A 86 -11.58 11.93 -11.85
C ALA A 86 -11.05 10.95 -12.92
N PRO A 87 -11.90 10.01 -13.39
CA PRO A 87 -11.57 9.20 -14.55
C PRO A 87 -11.48 10.07 -15.80
N VAL A 88 -10.31 10.08 -16.43
CA VAL A 88 -10.01 10.85 -17.64
C VAL A 88 -9.31 9.97 -18.68
N LYS A 89 -9.33 10.37 -19.93
CA LYS A 89 -8.60 9.72 -21.01
C LYS A 89 -7.36 10.54 -21.37
N VAL A 90 -6.19 9.91 -21.27
CA VAL A 90 -4.92 10.59 -21.55
C VAL A 90 -4.09 9.73 -22.49
N ILE A 91 -3.42 10.36 -23.45
CA ILE A 91 -2.38 9.69 -24.23
C ILE A 91 -1.13 9.61 -23.37
N VAL A 92 -0.70 8.39 -23.07
CA VAL A 92 0.44 8.09 -22.22
C VAL A 92 1.42 7.17 -22.91
N LYS A 93 2.68 7.23 -22.50
CA LYS A 93 3.70 6.27 -22.95
C LYS A 93 3.52 4.95 -22.20
N ASP A 94 3.34 3.88 -22.95
CA ASP A 94 3.19 2.52 -22.43
C ASP A 94 4.00 1.54 -23.26
N LEU A 95 4.20 0.32 -22.78
CA LEU A 95 4.93 -0.73 -23.50
C LEU A 95 3.96 -1.52 -24.39
N ASP A 96 4.37 -1.79 -25.63
CA ASP A 96 3.68 -2.74 -26.50
C ASP A 96 4.07 -4.20 -26.15
N GLU A 97 3.48 -5.16 -26.87
CA GLU A 97 3.77 -6.59 -26.67
C GLU A 97 5.24 -6.95 -26.98
N ASN A 98 5.95 -6.12 -27.71
CA ASN A 98 7.35 -6.29 -28.06
C ASN A 98 8.31 -5.55 -27.12
N GLY A 99 7.78 -4.83 -26.10
CA GLY A 99 8.57 -4.05 -25.16
C GLY A 99 9.02 -2.68 -25.69
N ASN A 100 8.43 -2.18 -26.79
CA ASN A 100 8.71 -0.83 -27.28
C ASN A 100 7.78 0.18 -26.62
N ILE A 101 8.30 1.38 -26.39
CA ILE A 101 7.52 2.49 -25.85
C ILE A 101 6.65 3.07 -26.96
N VAL A 102 5.33 3.06 -26.78
CA VAL A 102 4.32 3.56 -27.72
C VAL A 102 3.36 4.51 -27.01
N ASP A 103 2.83 5.47 -27.76
CA ASP A 103 1.80 6.37 -27.25
C ASP A 103 0.42 5.70 -27.37
N VAL A 104 -0.24 5.48 -26.23
CA VAL A 104 -1.53 4.79 -26.14
C VAL A 104 -2.52 5.64 -25.35
N MET A 105 -3.76 5.73 -25.85
CA MET A 105 -4.87 6.31 -25.11
C MET A 105 -5.27 5.36 -23.96
N ARG A 106 -5.13 5.82 -22.71
CA ARG A 106 -5.54 5.07 -21.52
C ARG A 106 -6.60 5.83 -20.74
N GLU A 107 -7.57 5.10 -20.23
CA GLU A 107 -8.48 5.60 -19.22
C GLU A 107 -7.80 5.50 -17.85
N THR A 108 -7.58 6.65 -17.21
CA THR A 108 -6.75 6.78 -16.03
C THR A 108 -7.26 7.94 -15.15
N SER A 109 -6.47 8.41 -14.20
CA SER A 109 -6.73 9.65 -13.44
C SER A 109 -5.51 10.55 -13.46
N VAL A 110 -5.71 11.82 -13.17
CA VAL A 110 -4.60 12.79 -13.03
C VAL A 110 -3.63 12.32 -11.95
N GLY A 111 -4.13 11.76 -10.86
CA GLY A 111 -3.28 11.20 -9.80
C GLY A 111 -2.35 10.08 -10.28
N ARG A 112 -2.84 9.18 -11.13
CA ARG A 112 -1.99 8.12 -11.73
C ARG A 112 -1.01 8.69 -12.73
N VAL A 113 -1.37 9.74 -13.45
CA VAL A 113 -0.45 10.46 -14.33
C VAL A 113 0.73 11.02 -13.54
N ILE A 114 0.47 11.68 -12.39
CA ILE A 114 1.52 12.22 -11.51
C ILE A 114 2.46 11.12 -10.99
N VAL A 115 1.92 9.97 -10.61
CA VAL A 115 2.75 8.83 -10.18
C VAL A 115 3.66 8.36 -11.32
N ASN A 116 3.13 8.26 -12.54
CA ASN A 116 3.89 7.77 -13.68
C ASN A 116 4.96 8.75 -14.20
N GLU A 117 4.95 10.01 -13.78
CA GLU A 117 6.08 10.93 -14.04
C GLU A 117 7.38 10.48 -13.35
N ILE A 118 7.24 9.76 -12.20
CA ILE A 118 8.38 9.27 -11.43
C ILE A 118 8.77 7.86 -11.87
N VAL A 119 7.83 7.08 -12.38
CA VAL A 119 8.06 5.70 -12.85
C VAL A 119 8.90 5.73 -14.13
N PRO A 120 10.01 4.96 -14.17
CA PRO A 120 10.78 4.83 -15.40
C PRO A 120 9.94 4.26 -16.55
N PRO A 121 10.00 4.83 -17.76
CA PRO A 121 9.18 4.40 -18.89
C PRO A 121 9.42 2.95 -19.34
N GLU A 122 10.57 2.38 -18.98
CA GLU A 122 10.93 0.99 -19.27
C GLU A 122 10.11 -0.05 -18.48
N VAL A 123 9.37 0.40 -17.46
CA VAL A 123 8.47 -0.47 -16.66
C VAL A 123 7.06 -0.52 -17.25
N GLY A 124 6.70 0.46 -18.09
CA GLY A 124 5.35 0.65 -18.61
C GLY A 124 4.47 1.53 -17.69
N TYR A 125 3.26 1.83 -18.17
CA TYR A 125 2.33 2.70 -17.46
C TYR A 125 1.59 1.96 -16.35
N ILE A 126 1.70 2.46 -15.12
CA ILE A 126 1.03 1.90 -13.94
C ILE A 126 -0.37 2.50 -13.83
N ASN A 127 -1.41 1.69 -14.11
CA ASN A 127 -2.81 2.08 -14.09
C ASN A 127 -3.64 1.34 -13.03
N THR A 128 -3.02 1.00 -11.91
CA THR A 128 -3.67 0.30 -10.80
C THR A 128 -3.63 1.13 -9.53
N ILE A 129 -4.48 0.80 -8.57
CA ILE A 129 -4.41 1.37 -7.22
C ILE A 129 -3.12 0.88 -6.55
N ILE A 130 -2.34 1.81 -6.03
CA ILE A 130 -1.09 1.48 -5.36
C ILE A 130 -1.37 1.07 -3.92
N SER A 131 -1.16 -0.21 -3.65
CA SER A 131 -1.14 -0.80 -2.31
C SER A 131 0.30 -1.17 -1.91
N LYS A 132 0.52 -1.54 -0.65
CA LYS A 132 1.83 -2.01 -0.19
C LYS A 132 2.34 -3.22 -0.98
N LYS A 133 1.42 -4.11 -1.43
CA LYS A 133 1.77 -5.29 -2.23
C LYS A 133 2.15 -4.89 -3.66
N SER A 134 1.29 -4.12 -4.35
CA SER A 134 1.56 -3.68 -5.73
C SER A 134 2.81 -2.83 -5.82
N LEU A 135 3.09 -2.01 -4.80
CA LEU A 135 4.32 -1.20 -4.76
C LEU A 135 5.59 -2.06 -4.71
N ARG A 136 5.57 -3.18 -3.96
CA ARG A 136 6.69 -4.13 -3.95
C ARG A 136 6.93 -4.77 -5.32
N ASP A 137 5.86 -5.11 -6.02
CA ASP A 137 5.94 -5.68 -7.38
C ASP A 137 6.48 -4.64 -8.38
N ILE A 138 6.04 -3.38 -8.27
CA ILE A 138 6.54 -2.26 -9.08
C ILE A 138 8.04 -2.06 -8.84
N ILE A 139 8.50 -1.99 -7.58
CA ILE A 139 9.91 -1.84 -7.24
C ILE A 139 10.73 -2.99 -7.82
N SER A 140 10.24 -4.22 -7.72
CA SER A 140 10.90 -5.39 -8.32
C SER A 140 11.02 -5.27 -9.84
N ALA A 141 10.00 -4.75 -10.52
CA ALA A 141 10.03 -4.50 -11.95
C ALA A 141 11.05 -3.39 -12.31
N VAL A 142 11.07 -2.29 -11.55
CA VAL A 142 12.02 -1.18 -11.75
C VAL A 142 13.46 -1.66 -11.58
N ILE A 143 13.77 -2.47 -10.56
CA ILE A 143 15.12 -3.03 -10.35
C ILE A 143 15.55 -3.87 -11.55
N LYS A 144 14.65 -4.71 -12.08
CA LYS A 144 14.94 -5.58 -13.22
C LYS A 144 15.15 -4.80 -14.52
N ALA A 145 14.38 -3.74 -14.74
CA ALA A 145 14.43 -2.95 -15.97
C ALA A 145 15.56 -1.91 -15.95
N CYS A 146 15.80 -1.24 -14.83
CA CYS A 146 16.62 -0.03 -14.77
C CYS A 146 17.89 -0.18 -13.92
N GLY A 147 18.02 -1.28 -13.15
CA GLY A 147 19.12 -1.50 -12.24
C GLY A 147 19.03 -0.69 -10.93
N VAL A 148 19.99 -0.91 -10.05
CA VAL A 148 19.96 -0.45 -8.65
C VAL A 148 20.01 1.08 -8.52
N ALA A 149 20.86 1.77 -9.27
CA ALA A 149 21.04 3.21 -9.16
C ALA A 149 19.75 3.99 -9.49
N ARG A 150 19.13 3.73 -10.63
CA ARG A 150 17.85 4.36 -11.03
C ARG A 150 16.70 3.97 -10.12
N THR A 151 16.76 2.78 -9.53
CA THR A 151 15.78 2.37 -8.52
C THR A 151 15.88 3.19 -7.25
N ALA A 152 17.08 3.57 -6.82
CA ALA A 152 17.26 4.45 -5.68
C ALA A 152 16.63 5.84 -5.92
N ASP A 153 16.83 6.42 -7.10
CA ASP A 153 16.20 7.69 -7.49
C ASP A 153 14.66 7.57 -7.54
N PHE A 154 14.15 6.46 -8.10
CA PHE A 154 12.73 6.16 -8.12
C PHE A 154 12.13 6.05 -6.70
N LEU A 155 12.82 5.37 -5.78
CA LEU A 155 12.38 5.23 -4.39
C LEU A 155 12.34 6.58 -3.67
N ASP A 156 13.31 7.45 -3.90
CA ASP A 156 13.30 8.81 -3.36
C ASP A 156 12.16 9.66 -3.94
N GLY A 157 11.90 9.53 -5.23
CA GLY A 157 10.76 10.18 -5.88
C GLY A 157 9.41 9.73 -5.29
N ILE A 158 9.19 8.42 -5.18
CA ILE A 158 7.99 7.83 -4.60
C ILE A 158 7.80 8.21 -3.13
N LYS A 159 8.88 8.22 -2.34
CA LYS A 159 8.86 8.67 -0.94
C LYS A 159 8.36 10.12 -0.84
N ASN A 160 8.98 11.02 -1.60
CA ASN A 160 8.65 12.45 -1.58
C ASN A 160 7.21 12.68 -2.07
N LEU A 161 6.78 12.02 -3.15
CA LEU A 161 5.41 12.09 -3.65
C LEU A 161 4.42 11.57 -2.63
N GLY A 162 4.70 10.41 -2.01
CA GLY A 162 3.82 9.81 -1.00
C GLY A 162 3.56 10.73 0.17
N TYR A 163 4.60 11.33 0.75
CA TYR A 163 4.44 12.29 1.85
C TYR A 163 3.71 13.57 1.40
N LYS A 164 4.04 14.12 0.24
CA LYS A 164 3.37 15.30 -0.32
C LYS A 164 1.88 15.04 -0.48
N MET A 165 1.50 13.88 -1.03
CA MET A 165 0.09 13.55 -1.28
C MET A 165 -0.68 13.19 -0.01
N ALA A 166 -0.05 12.56 0.98
CA ALA A 166 -0.64 12.34 2.29
C ALA A 166 -0.94 13.67 3.00
N PHE A 167 -0.02 14.63 2.93
CA PHE A 167 -0.20 15.97 3.47
C PHE A 167 -1.32 16.74 2.74
N GLN A 168 -1.31 16.75 1.41
CA GLN A 168 -2.32 17.45 0.61
C GLN A 168 -3.71 16.81 0.73
N GLY A 169 -3.77 15.49 0.87
CA GLY A 169 -5.01 14.75 1.08
C GLY A 169 -5.67 15.05 2.43
N GLY A 170 -4.90 15.53 3.43
CA GLY A 170 -5.42 15.89 4.74
C GLY A 170 -6.13 14.71 5.44
N LEU A 171 -5.61 13.50 5.24
CA LEU A 171 -6.24 12.27 5.70
C LEU A 171 -6.25 12.22 7.22
N SER A 172 -7.42 12.21 7.81
CA SER A 172 -7.63 12.12 9.26
C SER A 172 -8.82 11.20 9.56
N PHE A 173 -8.83 10.63 10.74
CA PHE A 173 -9.95 9.83 11.24
C PHE A 173 -10.20 10.15 12.71
N ASN A 174 -11.42 9.90 13.18
CA ASN A 174 -11.81 10.04 14.57
C ASN A 174 -12.48 8.75 15.09
N LEU A 175 -12.76 8.69 16.37
CA LEU A 175 -13.42 7.53 16.97
C LEU A 175 -14.84 7.30 16.42
N GLY A 176 -15.52 8.34 15.93
CA GLY A 176 -16.85 8.24 15.34
C GLY A 176 -16.84 7.56 13.95
N ASP A 177 -15.69 7.50 13.30
CA ASP A 177 -15.54 6.84 12.00
C ASP A 177 -15.43 5.31 12.13
N ILE A 178 -15.26 4.81 13.38
CA ILE A 178 -15.22 3.37 13.65
C ILE A 178 -16.64 2.83 13.69
N ILE A 179 -17.02 2.16 12.61
CA ILE A 179 -18.36 1.53 12.48
C ILE A 179 -18.37 0.21 13.24
N ILE A 180 -19.25 0.10 14.25
CA ILE A 180 -19.45 -1.16 14.97
C ILE A 180 -20.49 -1.97 14.20
N PRO A 181 -20.17 -3.20 13.72
CA PRO A 181 -21.15 -4.04 13.03
C PRO A 181 -22.34 -4.36 13.94
N LYS A 182 -23.57 -4.35 13.38
CA LYS A 182 -24.80 -4.67 14.14
C LYS A 182 -24.83 -6.12 14.62
N GLU A 183 -24.16 -6.98 13.88
CA GLU A 183 -24.03 -8.42 14.16
C GLU A 183 -23.14 -8.74 15.37
N LYS A 184 -22.38 -7.77 15.87
CA LYS A 184 -21.47 -7.97 17.01
C LYS A 184 -22.15 -8.57 18.22
N GLU A 185 -23.29 -8.03 18.63
CA GLU A 185 -24.00 -8.48 19.83
C GLU A 185 -24.49 -9.92 19.70
N THR A 186 -25.05 -10.29 18.53
CA THR A 186 -25.54 -11.64 18.27
C THR A 186 -24.40 -12.66 18.21
N LEU A 187 -23.26 -12.32 17.60
CA LEU A 187 -22.10 -13.19 17.53
C LEU A 187 -21.47 -13.43 18.90
N VAL A 188 -21.33 -12.37 19.68
CA VAL A 188 -20.79 -12.47 21.03
C VAL A 188 -21.71 -13.28 21.94
N GLN A 189 -23.05 -13.07 21.86
CA GLN A 189 -24.01 -13.84 22.63
C GLN A 189 -23.95 -15.33 22.29
N ARG A 190 -23.90 -15.68 21.00
CA ARG A 190 -23.70 -17.07 20.55
C ARG A 190 -22.42 -17.67 21.15
N GLY A 191 -21.32 -16.90 21.13
CA GLY A 191 -20.05 -17.35 21.72
C GLY A 191 -20.16 -17.65 23.22
N TYR A 192 -20.89 -16.84 23.98
CA TYR A 192 -21.14 -17.10 25.41
C TYR A 192 -21.97 -18.38 25.60
N GLU A 193 -23.02 -18.61 24.82
CA GLU A 193 -23.84 -19.80 24.89
C GLU A 193 -23.04 -21.08 24.59
N GLU A 194 -22.18 -21.05 23.57
CA GLU A 194 -21.29 -22.16 23.25
C GLU A 194 -20.27 -22.41 24.40
N VAL A 195 -19.72 -21.38 25.00
CA VAL A 195 -18.81 -21.49 26.16
C VAL A 195 -19.51 -22.09 27.36
N GLU A 196 -20.77 -21.72 27.65
CA GLU A 196 -21.55 -22.31 28.73
C GLU A 196 -21.81 -23.81 28.53
N GLN A 197 -22.04 -24.25 27.29
CA GLN A 197 -22.13 -25.68 26.97
C GLN A 197 -20.82 -26.41 27.24
N VAL A 198 -19.68 -25.83 26.87
CA VAL A 198 -18.35 -26.42 27.13
C VAL A 198 -18.10 -26.53 28.64
N ILE A 199 -18.45 -25.50 29.41
CA ILE A 199 -18.32 -25.50 30.87
C ILE A 199 -19.24 -26.57 31.48
N SER A 200 -20.48 -26.71 30.98
CA SER A 200 -21.41 -27.73 31.42
C SER A 200 -20.86 -29.15 31.18
N ASN A 201 -20.31 -29.42 30.00
CA ASN A 201 -19.68 -30.70 29.66
C ASN A 201 -18.49 -31.02 30.57
N TYR A 202 -17.68 -30.01 30.89
CA TYR A 202 -16.61 -30.16 31.86
C TYR A 202 -17.11 -30.50 33.28
N ASN A 203 -18.13 -29.80 33.76
CA ASN A 203 -18.72 -30.06 35.08
C ASN A 203 -19.38 -31.44 35.18
N MET A 204 -19.90 -31.97 34.07
CA MET A 204 -20.41 -33.34 33.96
C MET A 204 -19.32 -34.41 33.84
N GLY A 205 -18.07 -34.00 33.68
CA GLY A 205 -16.93 -34.93 33.55
C GLY A 205 -16.74 -35.53 32.16
N PHE A 206 -17.39 -34.98 31.12
CA PHE A 206 -17.26 -35.49 29.77
C PHE A 206 -15.97 -35.07 29.07
N ILE A 207 -15.38 -33.96 29.51
CA ILE A 207 -14.14 -33.41 28.94
C ILE A 207 -13.16 -33.07 30.07
N THR A 208 -11.86 -33.09 29.72
CA THR A 208 -10.78 -32.68 30.62
C THR A 208 -10.67 -31.17 30.71
N ASN A 209 -9.97 -30.68 31.73
CA ASN A 209 -9.71 -29.24 31.87
C ASN A 209 -8.93 -28.66 30.68
N ASN A 210 -8.02 -29.45 30.09
CA ASN A 210 -7.23 -29.02 28.94
C ASN A 210 -8.11 -28.90 27.68
N GLU A 211 -9.00 -29.86 27.46
CA GLU A 211 -9.98 -29.81 26.36
C GLU A 211 -10.94 -28.63 26.51
N ARG A 212 -11.46 -28.41 27.73
CA ARG A 212 -12.29 -27.22 28.02
C ARG A 212 -11.57 -25.93 27.64
N TYR A 213 -10.32 -25.77 28.07
CA TYR A 213 -9.51 -24.59 27.80
C TYR A 213 -9.31 -24.37 26.30
N ASN A 214 -8.95 -25.42 25.57
CA ASN A 214 -8.75 -25.34 24.12
C ASN A 214 -10.06 -25.02 23.37
N GLN A 215 -11.18 -25.66 23.72
CA GLN A 215 -12.47 -25.41 23.10
C GLN A 215 -12.94 -23.97 23.33
N VAL A 216 -12.75 -23.40 24.51
CA VAL A 216 -13.08 -21.99 24.77
C VAL A 216 -12.24 -21.05 23.93
N ILE A 217 -10.94 -21.31 23.76
CA ILE A 217 -10.07 -20.51 22.87
C ILE A 217 -10.54 -20.62 21.42
N ASP A 218 -10.86 -21.80 20.96
CA ASP A 218 -11.33 -22.04 19.58
C ASP A 218 -12.63 -21.27 19.29
N ILE A 219 -13.59 -21.28 20.22
CA ILE A 219 -14.86 -20.53 20.11
C ILE A 219 -14.57 -19.04 19.94
N TRP A 220 -13.78 -18.45 20.83
CA TRP A 220 -13.49 -17.01 20.77
C TRP A 220 -12.62 -16.64 19.55
N THR A 221 -11.73 -17.52 19.12
CA THR A 221 -10.93 -17.31 17.90
C THR A 221 -11.85 -17.30 16.67
N HIS A 222 -12.83 -18.21 16.63
CA HIS A 222 -13.81 -18.27 15.54
C HIS A 222 -14.70 -17.02 15.50
N VAL A 223 -15.27 -16.62 16.65
CA VAL A 223 -16.09 -15.40 16.78
C VAL A 223 -15.29 -14.16 16.37
N ASN A 224 -14.05 -14.03 16.81
CA ASN A 224 -13.19 -12.90 16.44
C ASN A 224 -12.89 -12.86 14.93
N SER A 225 -12.60 -14.00 14.33
CA SER A 225 -12.36 -14.12 12.89
C SER A 225 -13.60 -13.75 12.07
N GLU A 226 -14.79 -14.25 12.47
CA GLU A 226 -16.05 -13.95 11.81
C GLU A 226 -16.40 -12.45 11.91
N LEU A 227 -16.26 -11.88 13.10
CA LEU A 227 -16.48 -10.44 13.33
C LEU A 227 -15.51 -9.57 12.53
N SER A 228 -14.24 -9.94 12.47
CA SER A 228 -13.23 -9.23 11.67
C SER A 228 -13.56 -9.25 10.19
N ASN A 229 -14.03 -10.38 9.67
CA ASN A 229 -14.43 -10.51 8.27
C ASN A 229 -15.67 -9.64 7.94
N ILE A 230 -16.64 -9.57 8.85
CA ILE A 230 -17.83 -8.72 8.70
C ILE A 230 -17.42 -7.25 8.72
N LEU A 231 -16.57 -6.85 9.68
CA LEU A 231 -16.06 -5.49 9.79
C LEU A 231 -15.33 -5.06 8.51
N MET A 232 -14.43 -5.89 8.01
CA MET A 232 -13.68 -5.58 6.79
C MET A 232 -14.59 -5.48 5.56
N LYS A 233 -15.62 -6.31 5.46
CA LYS A 233 -16.63 -6.21 4.38
C LYS A 233 -17.44 -4.91 4.48
N THR A 234 -17.86 -4.52 5.68
CA THR A 234 -18.62 -3.28 5.91
C THR A 234 -17.79 -2.06 5.52
N ILE A 235 -16.54 -1.98 6.00
CA ILE A 235 -15.65 -0.88 5.65
C ILE A 235 -15.39 -0.82 4.13
N SER A 236 -15.17 -1.97 3.48
CA SER A 236 -14.94 -2.00 2.02
C SER A 236 -16.18 -1.64 1.20
N SER A 237 -17.40 -1.86 1.71
CA SER A 237 -18.66 -1.52 1.00
C SER A 237 -19.00 -0.04 1.07
N ASP A 238 -18.60 0.65 2.12
CA ASP A 238 -18.80 2.10 2.28
C ASP A 238 -17.86 2.94 1.39
N ASP A 239 -16.90 2.30 0.74
CA ASP A 239 -15.92 2.92 -0.18
C ASP A 239 -16.43 2.99 -1.65
N GLN A 240 -17.67 2.61 -1.93
CA GLN A 240 -18.32 2.72 -3.26
C GLN A 240 -19.28 3.94 -3.28
#